data_7679b972fbc1f760ef1da21335eef1f4
#
_entry.id   7679b972fbc1f760ef1da21335eef1f4
#
_cell.length_a   1.000
_cell.length_b   1.000
_cell.length_c   1.000
_cell.angle_alpha   90.00
_cell.angle_beta   90.00
_cell.angle_gamma   90.00
#
_symmetry.space_group_name_H-M   'P 1'
#
loop_
_entity.id
_entity.type
_entity.pdbx_description
1 polymer ?
#
loop_
_entity_poly.entity_id
_entity_poly.type
_entity_poly.pdbx_seq_one_letter_code
_entity_poly.pdbx_strand_id
1 'polypeptide(L)'
;MISPFVAILPSAGSGSRFNSEVPKQYCTIGDKKVIEFSIDLLVELEECQAICIPILENDQYHKQIQDNAKLHFIKGGSSRAESVKRGYDFLTSSNLNYDNILIHDSVRPCLTLTELKRMLEDFSEKKIQALILALPISDTLKKSDDNLIISTISRENVWRALTPQLFTKESLKIAYNSNEQDLSDISDEASLFDN
;
A
#
# COMPACT_ATOMS: atom_id res chain seq x y z
N MET A 1 -11.43 -8.93 17.99
CA MET A 1 -11.12 -7.50 18.26
C MET A 1 -9.95 -7.13 17.35
N ILE A 2 -10.05 -6.02 16.63
CA ILE A 2 -9.00 -5.54 15.74
C ILE A 2 -7.84 -4.98 16.58
N SER A 3 -6.60 -5.40 16.30
CA SER A 3 -5.42 -4.86 16.99
C SER A 3 -5.04 -3.48 16.41
N PRO A 4 -4.43 -2.59 17.22
CA PRO A 4 -3.96 -1.30 16.76
C PRO A 4 -2.99 -1.43 15.59
N PHE A 5 -3.15 -0.56 14.59
CA PHE A 5 -2.30 -0.56 13.40
C PHE A 5 -1.96 0.86 12.94
N VAL A 6 -0.93 0.94 12.10
CA VAL A 6 -0.56 2.14 11.35
C VAL A 6 -0.68 1.86 9.86
N ALA A 7 -0.92 2.88 9.07
CA ALA A 7 -1.04 2.74 7.62
C ALA A 7 0.06 3.49 6.87
N ILE A 8 0.48 2.97 5.72
CA ILE A 8 1.36 3.63 4.75
C ILE A 8 0.61 3.73 3.42
N LEU A 9 0.45 4.96 2.93
CA LEU A 9 -0.15 5.29 1.63
C LEU A 9 0.91 5.88 0.70
N PRO A 10 1.73 5.07 -0.02
CA PRO A 10 2.74 5.59 -0.92
C PRO A 10 2.12 6.45 -2.02
N SER A 11 2.50 7.73 -2.07
CA SER A 11 1.93 8.77 -2.93
C SER A 11 2.99 9.59 -3.68
N ALA A 12 4.27 9.15 -3.67
CA ALA A 12 5.37 9.85 -4.34
C ALA A 12 5.49 9.54 -5.84
N GLY A 13 4.58 8.74 -6.41
CA GLY A 13 4.58 8.45 -7.85
C GLY A 13 4.18 9.65 -8.69
N SER A 14 4.99 9.99 -9.70
CA SER A 14 4.71 11.08 -10.66
C SER A 14 3.52 10.80 -11.56
N GLY A 15 3.02 9.55 -11.61
CA GLY A 15 1.91 9.19 -12.50
C GLY A 15 2.24 9.32 -14.00
N SER A 16 3.50 9.21 -14.41
CA SER A 16 3.98 9.42 -15.79
C SER A 16 3.17 8.68 -16.86
N ARG A 17 2.58 7.54 -16.53
CA ARG A 17 1.69 6.77 -17.42
C ARG A 17 0.28 7.36 -17.55
N PHE A 18 -0.11 8.29 -16.67
CA PHE A 18 -1.46 8.85 -16.64
C PHE A 18 -1.59 10.11 -17.50
N ASN A 19 -0.47 10.69 -17.96
CA ASN A 19 -0.39 11.84 -18.86
C ASN A 19 -1.28 13.04 -18.44
N SER A 20 -1.30 13.38 -17.15
CA SER A 20 -2.05 14.49 -16.54
C SER A 20 -1.10 15.47 -15.88
N GLU A 21 -1.43 16.77 -15.90
CA GLU A 21 -0.70 17.82 -15.17
C GLU A 21 -0.83 17.66 -13.65
N VAL A 22 -1.94 17.09 -13.18
CA VAL A 22 -2.19 16.80 -11.78
C VAL A 22 -1.81 15.35 -11.51
N PRO A 23 -0.98 15.06 -10.47
CA PRO A 23 -0.67 13.69 -10.10
C PRO A 23 -1.94 12.89 -9.79
N LYS A 24 -2.01 11.65 -10.27
CA LYS A 24 -3.25 10.83 -10.29
C LYS A 24 -3.92 10.69 -8.91
N GLN A 25 -3.15 10.69 -7.83
CA GLN A 25 -3.67 10.61 -6.45
C GLN A 25 -4.47 11.86 -6.05
N TYR A 26 -4.24 12.98 -6.71
CA TYR A 26 -4.93 14.26 -6.47
C TYR A 26 -5.99 14.59 -7.53
N CYS A 27 -6.15 13.76 -8.57
CA CYS A 27 -7.28 13.84 -9.47
C CYS A 27 -8.58 13.59 -8.70
N THR A 28 -9.69 14.17 -9.15
CA THR A 28 -10.99 14.05 -8.47
C THR A 28 -11.89 13.00 -9.11
N ILE A 29 -12.67 12.34 -8.29
CA ILE A 29 -13.85 11.54 -8.66
C ILE A 29 -15.03 12.22 -7.96
N GLY A 30 -15.88 12.90 -8.75
CA GLY A 30 -16.82 13.86 -8.20
C GLY A 30 -16.09 15.03 -7.54
N ASP A 31 -16.42 15.32 -6.29
CA ASP A 31 -15.84 16.42 -5.51
C ASP A 31 -14.67 15.98 -4.61
N LYS A 32 -14.28 14.69 -4.65
CA LYS A 32 -13.31 14.09 -3.74
C LYS A 32 -12.06 13.65 -4.48
N LYS A 33 -10.85 13.96 -3.94
CA LYS A 33 -9.59 13.48 -4.52
C LYS A 33 -9.44 11.96 -4.33
N VAL A 34 -8.80 11.30 -5.27
CA VAL A 34 -8.61 9.83 -5.25
C VAL A 34 -7.99 9.34 -3.95
N ILE A 35 -6.96 10.02 -3.44
CA ILE A 35 -6.30 9.66 -2.18
C ILE A 35 -7.24 9.79 -0.96
N GLU A 36 -8.19 10.73 -0.98
CA GLU A 36 -9.09 10.98 0.15
C GLU A 36 -10.04 9.82 0.41
N PHE A 37 -10.34 9.00 -0.61
CA PHE A 37 -11.13 7.77 -0.40
C PHE A 37 -10.44 6.80 0.56
N SER A 38 -9.12 6.61 0.42
CA SER A 38 -8.35 5.75 1.31
C SER A 38 -8.11 6.39 2.67
N ILE A 39 -7.86 7.71 2.71
CA ILE A 39 -7.68 8.45 3.96
C ILE A 39 -8.92 8.35 4.83
N ASP A 40 -10.11 8.63 4.29
CA ASP A 40 -11.34 8.64 5.06
C ASP A 40 -11.66 7.27 5.66
N LEU A 41 -11.47 6.19 4.89
CA LEU A 41 -11.64 4.83 5.41
C LEU A 41 -10.73 4.53 6.60
N LEU A 42 -9.47 4.98 6.53
CA LEU A 42 -8.50 4.73 7.59
C LEU A 42 -8.72 5.63 8.81
N VAL A 43 -9.12 6.89 8.59
CA VAL A 43 -9.43 7.84 9.67
C VAL A 43 -10.64 7.39 10.48
N GLU A 44 -11.64 6.78 9.83
CA GLU A 44 -12.86 6.26 10.47
C GLU A 44 -12.57 5.12 11.46
N LEU A 45 -11.47 4.39 11.30
CA LEU A 45 -11.09 3.29 12.19
C LEU A 45 -10.35 3.82 13.43
N GLU A 46 -10.90 3.57 14.60
CA GLU A 46 -10.27 3.98 15.87
C GLU A 46 -8.94 3.28 16.10
N GLU A 47 -8.80 2.05 15.62
CA GLU A 47 -7.60 1.23 15.72
C GLU A 47 -6.45 1.74 14.84
N CYS A 48 -6.73 2.56 13.82
CA CYS A 48 -5.71 3.23 13.01
C CYS A 48 -5.07 4.37 13.80
N GLN A 49 -3.83 4.20 14.24
CA GLN A 49 -3.12 5.16 15.08
C GLN A 49 -2.46 6.29 14.28
N ALA A 50 -1.99 6.01 13.07
CA ALA A 50 -1.37 6.98 12.18
C ALA A 50 -1.43 6.52 10.72
N ILE A 51 -1.43 7.49 9.81
CA ILE A 51 -1.40 7.30 8.36
C ILE A 51 -0.20 8.06 7.81
N CYS A 52 0.85 7.34 7.47
CA CYS A 52 2.04 7.90 6.83
C CYS A 52 1.85 7.97 5.33
N ILE A 53 2.03 9.15 4.75
CA ILE A 53 1.81 9.42 3.33
C ILE A 53 3.12 9.95 2.72
N PRO A 54 3.97 9.05 2.19
CA PRO A 54 5.16 9.46 1.45
C PRO A 54 4.77 10.16 0.14
N ILE A 55 5.20 11.42 -0.02
CA ILE A 55 4.91 12.28 -1.18
C ILE A 55 6.18 12.72 -1.89
N LEU A 56 6.06 13.28 -3.08
CA LEU A 56 7.18 13.92 -3.78
C LEU A 56 7.73 15.10 -2.95
N GLU A 57 9.03 15.34 -3.03
CA GLU A 57 9.70 16.42 -2.28
C GLU A 57 9.11 17.81 -2.54
N ASN A 58 8.70 18.07 -3.78
CA ASN A 58 8.13 19.34 -4.21
C ASN A 58 6.60 19.29 -4.35
N ASP A 59 5.94 18.33 -3.69
CA ASP A 59 4.49 18.21 -3.73
C ASP A 59 3.84 19.43 -3.06
N GLN A 60 2.91 20.06 -3.75
CA GLN A 60 2.11 21.18 -3.23
C GLN A 60 0.63 20.80 -3.05
N TYR A 61 0.20 19.66 -3.62
CA TYR A 61 -1.20 19.26 -3.62
C TYR A 61 -1.66 18.70 -2.28
N HIS A 62 -0.75 18.10 -1.50
CA HIS A 62 -1.06 17.58 -0.16
C HIS A 62 -1.64 18.63 0.78
N LYS A 63 -1.25 19.92 0.60
CA LYS A 63 -1.76 21.06 1.39
C LYS A 63 -3.27 21.30 1.21
N GLN A 64 -3.86 20.69 0.21
CA GLN A 64 -5.31 20.77 -0.07
C GLN A 64 -6.09 19.58 0.54
N ILE A 65 -5.41 18.63 1.18
CA ILE A 65 -6.05 17.56 1.95
C ILE A 65 -6.45 18.14 3.29
N GLN A 66 -7.66 17.80 3.75
CA GLN A 66 -8.15 18.23 5.04
C GLN A 66 -7.21 17.74 6.16
N ASP A 67 -6.81 18.64 7.04
CA ASP A 67 -5.93 18.30 8.16
C ASP A 67 -6.58 17.30 9.12
N ASN A 68 -5.80 16.33 9.57
CA ASN A 68 -6.21 15.35 10.56
C ASN A 68 -4.99 14.91 11.36
N ALA A 69 -5.12 14.78 12.67
CA ALA A 69 -4.01 14.44 13.57
C ALA A 69 -3.35 13.06 13.27
N LYS A 70 -4.06 12.15 12.57
CA LYS A 70 -3.49 10.86 12.15
C LYS A 70 -2.60 10.96 10.90
N LEU A 71 -2.66 12.07 10.13
CA LEU A 71 -1.96 12.20 8.85
C LEU A 71 -0.53 12.72 9.03
N HIS A 72 0.43 12.02 8.45
CA HIS A 72 1.84 12.39 8.44
C HIS A 72 2.39 12.36 7.01
N PHE A 73 2.56 13.53 6.41
CA PHE A 73 3.19 13.66 5.09
C PHE A 73 4.71 13.69 5.25
N ILE A 74 5.40 12.80 4.55
CA ILE A 74 6.86 12.70 4.57
C ILE A 74 7.42 12.68 3.15
N LYS A 75 8.72 12.94 3.00
CA LYS A 75 9.40 12.79 1.71
C LYS A 75 9.45 11.31 1.31
N GLY A 76 8.86 10.96 0.18
CA GLY A 76 8.92 9.64 -0.43
C GLY A 76 10.26 9.36 -1.14
N GLY A 77 10.37 8.16 -1.68
CA GLY A 77 11.54 7.70 -2.44
C GLY A 77 11.38 7.84 -3.95
N SER A 78 12.39 7.35 -4.68
CA SER A 78 12.40 7.29 -6.15
C SER A 78 11.52 6.16 -6.72
N SER A 79 11.23 5.15 -5.91
CA SER A 79 10.35 4.03 -6.23
C SER A 79 9.21 3.90 -5.22
N ARG A 80 8.20 3.05 -5.54
CA ARG A 80 7.13 2.69 -4.61
C ARG A 80 7.72 2.02 -3.36
N ALA A 81 8.57 1.02 -3.55
CA ALA A 81 9.18 0.28 -2.45
C ALA A 81 10.04 1.19 -1.55
N GLU A 82 10.85 2.09 -2.13
CA GLU A 82 11.59 3.08 -1.35
C GLU A 82 10.67 4.01 -0.56
N SER A 83 9.56 4.43 -1.15
CA SER A 83 8.56 5.27 -0.47
C SER A 83 7.93 4.54 0.71
N VAL A 84 7.56 3.26 0.53
CA VAL A 84 7.02 2.43 1.61
C VAL A 84 8.06 2.23 2.70
N LYS A 85 9.33 1.93 2.33
CA LYS A 85 10.42 1.77 3.30
C LYS A 85 10.64 3.03 4.14
N ARG A 86 10.62 4.21 3.54
CA ARG A 86 10.71 5.48 4.27
C ARG A 86 9.52 5.69 5.23
N GLY A 87 8.30 5.32 4.79
CA GLY A 87 7.11 5.32 5.65
C GLY A 87 7.26 4.35 6.82
N TYR A 88 7.76 3.16 6.57
CA TYR A 88 8.07 2.16 7.59
C TYR A 88 9.09 2.70 8.60
N ASP A 89 10.21 3.28 8.15
CA ASP A 89 11.25 3.83 9.02
C ASP A 89 10.72 4.98 9.88
N PHE A 90 9.92 5.87 9.31
CA PHE A 90 9.26 6.95 10.03
C PHE A 90 8.36 6.41 11.15
N LEU A 91 7.48 5.47 10.85
CA LEU A 91 6.54 4.90 11.82
C LEU A 91 7.25 4.09 12.93
N THR A 92 8.29 3.34 12.56
CA THR A 92 9.05 2.53 13.54
C THR A 92 9.92 3.38 14.46
N SER A 93 10.33 4.57 14.04
CA SER A 93 11.04 5.54 14.86
C SER A 93 10.11 6.36 15.77
N SER A 94 8.80 6.28 15.59
CA SER A 94 7.81 6.98 16.40
C SER A 94 7.52 6.24 17.71
N ASN A 95 6.97 6.96 18.69
CA ASN A 95 6.53 6.38 19.97
C ASN A 95 5.09 5.85 19.92
N LEU A 96 4.55 5.57 18.72
CA LEU A 96 3.20 5.04 18.55
C LEU A 96 3.11 3.60 19.02
N ASN A 97 2.01 3.27 19.68
CA ASN A 97 1.72 1.90 20.10
C ASN A 97 0.83 1.21 19.05
N TYR A 98 1.41 0.28 18.30
CA TYR A 98 0.71 -0.50 17.28
C TYR A 98 1.37 -1.88 17.09
N ASP A 99 0.57 -2.84 16.65
CA ASP A 99 0.98 -4.22 16.42
C ASP A 99 1.17 -4.52 14.94
N ASN A 100 0.42 -3.82 14.06
CA ASN A 100 0.32 -4.14 12.65
C ASN A 100 0.60 -2.93 11.76
N ILE A 101 1.06 -3.21 10.55
CA ILE A 101 1.33 -2.21 9.51
C ILE A 101 0.49 -2.57 8.28
N LEU A 102 -0.35 -1.65 7.85
CA LEU A 102 -1.16 -1.75 6.64
C LEU A 102 -0.53 -0.91 5.54
N ILE A 103 -0.34 -1.50 4.35
CA ILE A 103 0.20 -0.80 3.19
C ILE A 103 -0.88 -0.80 2.11
N HIS A 104 -1.28 0.38 1.64
CA HIS A 104 -2.33 0.53 0.64
C HIS A 104 -1.99 1.56 -0.41
N ASP A 105 -2.17 1.21 -1.68
CA ASP A 105 -1.92 2.13 -2.79
C ASP A 105 -2.94 3.29 -2.76
N SER A 106 -2.47 4.52 -2.61
CA SER A 106 -3.29 5.74 -2.52
C SER A 106 -4.20 6.01 -3.73
N VAL A 107 -4.03 5.26 -4.81
CA VAL A 107 -4.80 5.38 -6.06
C VAL A 107 -5.75 4.19 -6.30
N ARG A 108 -6.14 3.49 -5.25
CA ARG A 108 -7.15 2.41 -5.29
C ARG A 108 -8.39 2.80 -4.46
N PRO A 109 -9.27 3.67 -5.03
CA PRO A 109 -10.38 4.27 -4.26
C PRO A 109 -11.57 3.33 -4.02
N CYS A 110 -11.54 2.11 -4.56
CA CYS A 110 -12.69 1.20 -4.52
C CYS A 110 -12.68 0.23 -3.31
N LEU A 111 -11.72 0.36 -2.40
CA LEU A 111 -11.75 -0.38 -1.14
C LEU A 111 -12.94 0.10 -0.29
N THR A 112 -13.69 -0.83 0.27
CA THR A 112 -14.82 -0.51 1.15
C THR A 112 -14.44 -0.71 2.62
N LEU A 113 -15.12 0.01 3.50
CA LEU A 113 -14.94 -0.15 4.96
C LEU A 113 -15.23 -1.58 5.41
N THR A 114 -16.25 -2.22 4.82
CA THR A 114 -16.63 -3.60 5.14
C THR A 114 -15.52 -4.58 4.78
N GLU A 115 -14.91 -4.45 3.61
CA GLU A 115 -13.78 -5.30 3.19
C GLU A 115 -12.56 -5.08 4.08
N LEU A 116 -12.26 -3.82 4.40
CA LEU A 116 -11.13 -3.48 5.27
C LEU A 116 -11.32 -4.04 6.68
N LYS A 117 -12.49 -3.86 7.29
CA LYS A 117 -12.81 -4.42 8.63
C LYS A 117 -12.70 -5.94 8.62
N ARG A 118 -13.26 -6.62 7.62
CA ARG A 118 -13.15 -8.07 7.49
C ARG A 118 -11.70 -8.54 7.40
N MET A 119 -10.88 -7.85 6.60
CA MET A 119 -9.45 -8.17 6.49
C MET A 119 -8.73 -8.05 7.83
N LEU A 120 -8.98 -6.97 8.58
CA LEU A 120 -8.39 -6.73 9.90
C LEU A 120 -8.83 -7.75 10.94
N GLU A 121 -10.11 -8.14 10.92
CA GLU A 121 -10.69 -9.18 11.79
C GLU A 121 -10.09 -10.55 11.48
N ASP A 122 -10.10 -10.97 10.20
CA ASP A 122 -9.51 -12.22 9.74
C ASP A 122 -8.02 -12.34 10.13
N PHE A 123 -7.27 -11.23 10.00
CA PHE A 123 -5.85 -11.18 10.36
C PHE A 123 -5.64 -11.42 11.86
N SER A 124 -6.43 -10.74 12.70
CA SER A 124 -6.33 -10.85 14.15
C SER A 124 -6.75 -12.24 14.66
N GLU A 125 -7.82 -12.80 14.09
CA GLU A 125 -8.35 -14.10 14.52
C GLU A 125 -7.46 -15.27 14.13
N LYS A 126 -6.93 -15.25 12.91
CA LYS A 126 -6.11 -16.34 12.36
C LYS A 126 -4.65 -16.30 12.83
N LYS A 127 -4.23 -15.24 13.52
CA LYS A 127 -2.86 -15.02 14.02
C LYS A 127 -1.80 -15.21 12.93
N ILE A 128 -2.10 -14.75 11.73
CA ILE A 128 -1.17 -14.78 10.59
C ILE A 128 -0.23 -13.59 10.62
N GLN A 129 0.91 -13.73 9.96
CA GLN A 129 1.98 -12.72 9.98
C GLN A 129 1.90 -11.74 8.81
N ALA A 130 1.30 -12.18 7.70
CA ALA A 130 1.08 -11.41 6.51
C ALA A 130 -0.24 -11.80 5.84
N LEU A 131 -0.98 -10.83 5.31
CA LEU A 131 -2.23 -11.02 4.58
C LEU A 131 -2.32 -10.00 3.46
N ILE A 132 -2.68 -10.44 2.27
CA ILE A 132 -2.94 -9.55 1.13
C ILE A 132 -4.34 -9.77 0.58
N LEU A 133 -4.92 -8.74 -0.03
CA LEU A 133 -6.04 -8.94 -0.92
C LEU A 133 -5.54 -9.46 -2.27
N ALA A 134 -6.25 -10.41 -2.85
CA ALA A 134 -5.91 -10.96 -4.15
C ALA A 134 -7.17 -11.38 -4.92
N LEU A 135 -7.07 -11.40 -6.25
CA LEU A 135 -8.10 -11.93 -7.14
C LEU A 135 -7.51 -13.00 -8.04
N PRO A 136 -8.19 -14.13 -8.24
CA PRO A 136 -7.75 -15.12 -9.22
C PRO A 136 -7.75 -14.49 -10.63
N ILE A 137 -6.77 -14.86 -11.44
CA ILE A 137 -6.71 -14.36 -12.82
C ILE A 137 -7.72 -15.11 -13.67
N SER A 138 -8.66 -14.36 -14.28
CA SER A 138 -9.66 -14.89 -15.23
C SER A 138 -9.17 -14.83 -16.67
N ASP A 139 -8.23 -13.95 -17.01
CA ASP A 139 -7.76 -13.71 -18.36
C ASP A 139 -6.73 -14.77 -18.80
N THR A 140 -6.57 -14.95 -20.12
CA THR A 140 -5.51 -15.76 -20.68
C THR A 140 -4.17 -15.02 -20.58
N LEU A 141 -3.21 -15.59 -19.88
CA LEU A 141 -1.87 -15.02 -19.74
C LEU A 141 -0.97 -15.42 -20.91
N LYS A 142 -0.23 -14.48 -21.45
CA LYS A 142 0.76 -14.67 -22.51
C LYS A 142 2.14 -14.24 -21.99
N LYS A 143 3.13 -15.11 -22.20
CA LYS A 143 4.53 -14.74 -22.07
C LYS A 143 4.97 -14.11 -23.39
N SER A 144 5.65 -12.95 -23.32
CA SER A 144 6.21 -12.27 -24.48
C SER A 144 7.71 -12.06 -24.31
N ASP A 145 8.39 -11.92 -25.43
CA ASP A 145 9.75 -11.44 -25.53
C ASP A 145 9.76 -10.42 -26.68
N ASP A 146 10.37 -9.27 -26.44
CA ASP A 146 10.48 -8.16 -27.38
C ASP A 146 9.15 -7.82 -28.12
N ASN A 147 8.02 -7.78 -27.34
CA ASN A 147 6.64 -7.60 -27.82
C ASN A 147 6.07 -8.72 -28.69
N LEU A 148 6.78 -9.83 -28.87
CA LEU A 148 6.27 -11.03 -29.56
C LEU A 148 5.77 -12.05 -28.53
N ILE A 149 4.58 -12.60 -28.79
CA ILE A 149 4.02 -13.65 -27.93
C ILE A 149 4.76 -14.95 -28.18
N ILE A 150 5.39 -15.50 -27.13
CA ILE A 150 6.15 -16.77 -27.20
C ILE A 150 5.26 -17.95 -26.80
N SER A 151 4.47 -17.80 -25.73
CA SER A 151 3.68 -18.90 -25.20
C SER A 151 2.47 -18.44 -24.40
N THR A 152 1.58 -19.38 -24.13
CA THR A 152 0.50 -19.20 -23.13
C THR A 152 0.98 -19.75 -21.80
N ILE A 153 0.73 -19.00 -20.72
CA ILE A 153 1.04 -19.39 -19.34
C ILE A 153 -0.24 -19.93 -18.71
N SER A 154 -0.17 -21.05 -17.98
CA SER A 154 -1.30 -21.50 -17.17
C SER A 154 -1.65 -20.43 -16.13
N ARG A 155 -2.94 -20.14 -16.00
CA ARG A 155 -3.46 -19.25 -14.96
C ARG A 155 -3.91 -20.00 -13.70
N GLU A 156 -3.76 -21.31 -13.69
CA GLU A 156 -4.09 -22.13 -12.54
C GLU A 156 -3.19 -21.78 -11.37
N ASN A 157 -3.80 -21.47 -10.21
CA ASN A 157 -3.13 -21.00 -9.00
C ASN A 157 -2.38 -19.65 -9.15
N VAL A 158 -2.69 -18.85 -10.20
CA VAL A 158 -2.13 -17.52 -10.38
C VAL A 158 -3.13 -16.48 -9.92
N TRP A 159 -2.68 -15.60 -9.03
CA TRP A 159 -3.49 -14.56 -8.41
C TRP A 159 -2.91 -13.18 -8.73
N ARG A 160 -3.77 -12.22 -8.92
CA ARG A 160 -3.40 -10.82 -9.02
C ARG A 160 -3.36 -10.23 -7.62
N ALA A 161 -2.18 -9.94 -7.11
CA ALA A 161 -1.99 -9.27 -5.83
C ALA A 161 -2.60 -7.86 -5.87
N LEU A 162 -3.27 -7.50 -4.81
CA LEU A 162 -3.89 -6.20 -4.60
C LEU A 162 -3.39 -5.61 -3.28
N THR A 163 -3.85 -4.40 -2.99
CA THR A 163 -3.70 -3.76 -1.68
C THR A 163 -5.09 -3.45 -1.12
N PRO A 164 -5.27 -3.43 0.20
CA PRO A 164 -4.26 -3.40 1.27
C PRO A 164 -3.46 -4.71 1.40
N GLN A 165 -2.24 -4.55 1.90
CA GLN A 165 -1.38 -5.60 2.42
C GLN A 165 -1.18 -5.34 3.91
N LEU A 166 -1.34 -6.34 4.75
CA LEU A 166 -1.30 -6.22 6.21
C LEU A 166 -0.26 -7.17 6.79
N PHE A 167 0.61 -6.65 7.64
CA PHE A 167 1.72 -7.37 8.23
C PHE A 167 1.76 -7.11 9.74
N THR A 168 2.23 -8.10 10.52
CA THR A 168 2.63 -7.79 11.89
C THR A 168 3.89 -6.92 11.84
N LYS A 169 4.04 -6.01 12.81
CA LYS A 169 5.23 -5.17 12.95
C LYS A 169 6.51 -6.01 12.97
N GLU A 170 6.49 -7.12 13.69
CA GLU A 170 7.65 -7.99 13.84
C GLU A 170 7.98 -8.75 12.55
N SER A 171 6.98 -9.32 11.86
CA SER A 171 7.24 -10.06 10.61
C SER A 171 7.80 -9.15 9.52
N LEU A 172 7.26 -7.93 9.37
CA LEU A 172 7.77 -6.99 8.38
C LEU A 172 9.18 -6.50 8.72
N LYS A 173 9.49 -6.33 10.02
CA LYS A 173 10.85 -6.02 10.47
C LYS A 173 11.84 -7.13 10.10
N ILE A 174 11.48 -8.39 10.36
CA ILE A 174 12.32 -9.55 10.00
C ILE A 174 12.51 -9.58 8.49
N ALA A 175 11.44 -9.45 7.70
CA ALA A 175 11.48 -9.48 6.26
C ALA A 175 12.40 -8.40 5.67
N TYR A 176 12.32 -7.16 6.15
CA TYR A 176 13.24 -6.09 5.71
C TYR A 176 14.71 -6.32 6.12
N ASN A 177 14.95 -6.93 7.28
CA ASN A 177 16.31 -7.21 7.75
C ASN A 177 16.95 -8.43 7.09
N SER A 178 16.16 -9.40 6.66
CA SER A 178 16.61 -10.64 6.03
C SER A 178 16.78 -10.52 4.52
N ASN A 179 16.17 -9.50 3.92
CA ASN A 179 16.16 -9.33 2.48
C ASN A 179 17.41 -8.55 2.03
N GLU A 180 18.25 -9.21 1.23
CA GLU A 180 19.44 -8.62 0.60
C GLU A 180 19.13 -8.00 -0.77
N GLN A 181 17.87 -8.08 -1.24
CA GLN A 181 17.48 -7.53 -2.55
C GLN A 181 17.52 -6.00 -2.55
N ASP A 182 17.83 -5.43 -3.70
CA ASP A 182 17.68 -3.99 -3.90
C ASP A 182 16.17 -3.64 -3.80
N LEU A 183 15.85 -2.52 -3.15
CA LEU A 183 14.47 -2.03 -3.07
C LEU A 183 13.81 -1.82 -4.44
N SER A 184 14.62 -1.64 -5.51
CA SER A 184 14.12 -1.54 -6.88
C SER A 184 13.51 -2.83 -7.41
N ASP A 185 13.88 -3.98 -6.86
CA ASP A 185 13.40 -5.30 -7.27
C ASP A 185 12.14 -5.74 -6.52
N ILE A 186 11.79 -5.02 -5.46
CA ILE A 186 10.58 -5.28 -4.67
C ILE A 186 9.36 -4.74 -5.42
N SER A 187 8.52 -5.65 -5.91
CA SER A 187 7.27 -5.31 -6.60
C SER A 187 6.17 -4.84 -5.62
N ASP A 188 6.07 -5.53 -4.50
CA ASP A 188 5.21 -5.23 -3.37
C ASP A 188 5.82 -5.84 -2.08
N GLU A 189 5.30 -5.45 -0.91
CA GLU A 189 5.90 -5.89 0.35
C GLU A 189 5.62 -7.37 0.67
N ALA A 190 4.61 -7.97 0.05
CA ALA A 190 4.37 -9.40 0.18
C ALA A 190 5.51 -10.24 -0.42
N SER A 191 6.18 -9.74 -1.48
CA SER A 191 7.33 -10.42 -2.09
C SER A 191 8.54 -10.56 -1.15
N LEU A 192 8.59 -9.78 -0.06
CA LEU A 192 9.61 -9.95 0.99
C LEU A 192 9.46 -11.27 1.76
N PHE A 193 8.32 -11.94 1.63
CA PHE A 193 7.98 -13.22 2.30
C PHE A 193 8.05 -14.41 1.35
N ASP A 194 8.40 -14.21 0.10
CA ASP A 194 8.59 -15.30 -0.87
C ASP A 194 9.83 -16.13 -0.48
N ASN A 195 9.70 -17.48 -0.52
CA ASN A 195 10.77 -18.43 -0.18
C ASN A 195 11.54 -18.84 -1.45
#